data_8e8a674b27823afd05ff7ee2b3471ca7
#
_entry.id   8e8a674b27823afd05ff7ee2b3471ca7
#
_cell.length_a   1.000
_cell.length_b   1.000
_cell.length_c   1.000
_cell.angle_alpha   90.00
_cell.angle_beta   90.00
_cell.angle_gamma   90.00
#
_symmetry.space_group_name_H-M   'P 1'
#
loop_
_entity.id
_entity.type
_entity.pdbx_description
1 polymer ?
#
loop_
_entity_poly.entity_id
_entity_poly.type
_entity_poly.pdbx_seq_one_letter_code
_entity_poly.pdbx_strand_id
1 'polypeptide(L)'
;MDSDSRLQIVEVVPSDSHRQKIVLSPLVEKQIKEFVDLVKNTSKLEVAGIDIKKTLLLYGKPGCGKTSIANYICEQTGLPLVIARLDGIVSSLLGSTAKNIRKIFEYSSSFPCILFLDEFDAIAKARDDSHELGELKRVINSLLQNIDSMPSSCVLIAATNHQSLLDPAVWRRFVQKVEVELPDEDEVLTLMSIFSENFESNFSGDKQKIQSLAKAFQGLSPSDIKTIYDKAKVKSIMSATHVIDYCQLLFGVFELKNEDYTESSLVRFLSKNGVSQVAIHEAFGMSLRKIKGFLSEK
;
A
#
# COMPACT_ATOMS: atom_id res chain seq x y z
N MET A 1 16.48 -15.03 -16.48
CA MET A 1 16.69 -13.92 -17.45
C MET A 1 16.14 -14.37 -18.78
N ASP A 2 15.18 -13.63 -19.31
CA ASP A 2 14.74 -13.86 -20.69
C ASP A 2 15.78 -13.20 -21.62
N SER A 3 16.38 -13.97 -22.53
CA SER A 3 17.43 -13.49 -23.42
C SER A 3 16.96 -12.43 -24.42
N ASP A 4 15.64 -12.31 -24.63
CA ASP A 4 15.05 -11.45 -25.65
C ASP A 4 14.58 -10.08 -25.14
N SER A 5 14.39 -9.88 -23.83
CA SER A 5 13.79 -8.62 -23.31
C SER A 5 14.62 -7.87 -22.28
N ARG A 6 15.71 -8.44 -21.73
CA ARG A 6 16.49 -7.86 -20.59
C ARG A 6 15.65 -7.40 -19.38
N LEU A 7 14.37 -7.73 -19.34
CA LEU A 7 13.46 -7.38 -18.24
C LEU A 7 13.58 -8.39 -17.12
N GLN A 8 13.86 -7.91 -15.92
CA GLN A 8 13.81 -8.72 -14.71
C GLN A 8 12.33 -8.93 -14.36
N ILE A 9 11.79 -10.11 -14.71
CA ILE A 9 10.36 -10.44 -14.58
C ILE A 9 9.96 -10.57 -13.10
N VAL A 10 10.89 -10.93 -12.23
CA VAL A 10 10.68 -11.11 -10.79
C VAL A 10 11.80 -10.47 -9.99
N GLU A 11 11.43 -9.96 -8.81
CA GLU A 11 12.35 -9.52 -7.76
C GLU A 11 12.27 -10.54 -6.61
N VAL A 12 13.40 -10.92 -6.04
CA VAL A 12 13.43 -11.82 -4.88
C VAL A 12 13.91 -11.06 -3.66
N VAL A 13 13.05 -10.98 -2.65
CA VAL A 13 13.29 -10.29 -1.38
C VAL A 13 13.49 -11.34 -0.29
N PRO A 14 14.66 -11.38 0.38
CA PRO A 14 14.90 -12.27 1.51
C PRO A 14 13.98 -11.96 2.70
N SER A 15 13.66 -12.98 3.50
CA SER A 15 12.74 -12.87 4.64
C SER A 15 13.21 -11.93 5.76
N ASP A 16 14.51 -11.65 5.84
CA ASP A 16 15.12 -10.81 6.89
C ASP A 16 15.41 -9.38 6.46
N SER A 17 15.07 -9.01 5.21
CA SER A 17 15.46 -7.73 4.61
C SER A 17 14.59 -6.53 5.02
N HIS A 18 13.41 -6.73 5.58
CA HIS A 18 12.49 -5.63 5.90
C HIS A 18 11.72 -5.85 7.21
N ARG A 19 12.23 -5.27 8.30
CA ARG A 19 11.44 -5.08 9.54
C ARG A 19 10.63 -3.79 9.44
N GLN A 20 9.54 -3.81 8.71
CA GLN A 20 8.67 -2.66 8.60
C GLN A 20 7.53 -2.80 9.63
N LYS A 21 7.37 -1.78 10.50
CA LYS A 21 6.19 -1.69 11.36
C LYS A 21 4.97 -1.47 10.48
N ILE A 22 3.99 -2.34 10.56
CA ILE A 22 2.69 -2.18 9.89
C ILE A 22 1.61 -1.87 10.92
N VAL A 23 0.63 -1.09 10.52
CA VAL A 23 -0.58 -0.81 11.32
C VAL A 23 -1.75 -1.43 10.58
N LEU A 24 -2.48 -2.28 11.24
CA LEU A 24 -3.62 -3.01 10.69
C LEU A 24 -4.80 -2.90 11.65
N SER A 25 -6.01 -2.85 11.09
CA SER A 25 -7.21 -2.99 11.92
C SER A 25 -7.23 -4.36 12.62
N PRO A 26 -7.86 -4.48 13.79
CA PRO A 26 -7.91 -5.75 14.53
C PRO A 26 -8.45 -6.92 13.71
N LEU A 27 -9.41 -6.65 12.79
CA LEU A 27 -9.96 -7.66 11.91
C LEU A 27 -8.94 -8.13 10.88
N VAL A 28 -8.27 -7.19 10.20
CA VAL A 28 -7.23 -7.48 9.21
C VAL A 28 -6.05 -8.19 9.86
N GLU A 29 -5.61 -7.72 11.04
CA GLU A 29 -4.53 -8.36 11.80
C GLU A 29 -4.86 -9.83 12.10
N LYS A 30 -6.08 -10.10 12.59
CA LYS A 30 -6.55 -11.46 12.85
C LYS A 30 -6.52 -12.32 11.60
N GLN A 31 -7.06 -11.81 10.48
CA GLN A 31 -7.10 -12.56 9.22
C GLN A 31 -5.69 -12.86 8.69
N ILE A 32 -4.78 -11.89 8.75
CA ILE A 32 -3.39 -12.10 8.33
C ILE A 32 -2.67 -13.11 9.23
N LYS A 33 -2.91 -13.05 10.54
CA LYS A 33 -2.37 -14.03 11.49
C LYS A 33 -2.87 -15.44 11.22
N GLU A 34 -4.16 -15.62 10.96
CA GLU A 34 -4.74 -16.90 10.55
C GLU A 34 -4.08 -17.44 9.27
N PHE A 35 -3.80 -16.57 8.29
CA PHE A 35 -3.10 -16.98 7.08
C PHE A 35 -1.64 -17.38 7.35
N VAL A 36 -0.91 -16.63 8.18
CA VAL A 36 0.45 -16.98 8.61
C VAL A 36 0.46 -18.34 9.33
N ASP A 37 -0.51 -18.58 10.21
CA ASP A 37 -0.64 -19.83 10.93
C ASP A 37 -0.94 -21.00 10.00
N LEU A 38 -1.78 -20.79 8.98
CA LEU A 38 -2.03 -21.77 7.92
C LEU A 38 -0.73 -22.15 7.18
N VAL A 39 0.07 -21.16 6.80
CA VAL A 39 1.36 -21.38 6.12
C VAL A 39 2.34 -22.14 7.02
N LYS A 40 2.49 -21.73 8.29
CA LYS A 40 3.43 -22.34 9.24
C LYS A 40 3.06 -23.79 9.61
N ASN A 41 1.78 -24.13 9.59
CA ASN A 41 1.31 -25.46 9.99
C ASN A 41 1.03 -26.40 8.80
N THR A 42 1.56 -26.09 7.61
CA THR A 42 1.38 -26.91 6.40
C THR A 42 1.60 -28.40 6.63
N SER A 43 2.74 -28.79 7.23
CA SER A 43 3.07 -30.20 7.46
C SER A 43 2.08 -30.89 8.40
N LYS A 44 1.51 -30.18 9.37
CA LYS A 44 0.47 -30.74 10.26
C LYS A 44 -0.83 -30.99 9.51
N LEU A 45 -1.18 -30.11 8.59
CA LEU A 45 -2.39 -30.24 7.75
C LEU A 45 -2.23 -31.41 6.77
N GLU A 46 -1.07 -31.57 6.15
CA GLU A 46 -0.76 -32.69 5.26
C GLU A 46 -0.85 -34.03 6.01
N VAL A 47 -0.30 -34.13 7.22
CA VAL A 47 -0.43 -35.34 8.09
C VAL A 47 -1.89 -35.63 8.43
N ALA A 48 -2.72 -34.59 8.60
CA ALA A 48 -4.15 -34.73 8.87
C ALA A 48 -4.98 -35.04 7.59
N GLY A 49 -4.33 -35.14 6.41
CA GLY A 49 -5.02 -35.38 5.15
C GLY A 49 -5.77 -34.17 4.62
N ILE A 50 -5.44 -32.95 5.11
CA ILE A 50 -6.07 -31.69 4.68
C ILE A 50 -5.18 -31.04 3.62
N ASP A 51 -5.63 -31.05 2.37
CA ASP A 51 -4.98 -30.34 1.27
C ASP A 51 -5.71 -29.00 1.04
N ILE A 52 -5.16 -27.92 1.56
CA ILE A 52 -5.68 -26.58 1.36
C ILE A 52 -4.67 -25.69 0.67
N LYS A 53 -5.10 -25.01 -0.39
CA LYS A 53 -4.27 -24.04 -1.10
C LYS A 53 -4.02 -22.78 -0.23
N LYS A 54 -2.78 -22.35 -0.17
CA LYS A 54 -2.37 -21.14 0.55
C LYS A 54 -2.41 -19.94 -0.39
N THR A 55 -3.62 -19.47 -0.68
CA THR A 55 -3.86 -18.34 -1.60
C THR A 55 -4.57 -17.21 -0.88
N LEU A 56 -3.97 -16.02 -0.87
CA LEU A 56 -4.47 -14.79 -0.24
C LEU A 56 -4.62 -13.69 -1.30
N LEU A 57 -5.78 -13.08 -1.34
CA LEU A 57 -6.03 -11.86 -2.13
C LEU A 57 -6.15 -10.66 -1.19
N LEU A 58 -5.25 -9.70 -1.38
CA LEU A 58 -5.31 -8.39 -0.73
C LEU A 58 -5.94 -7.39 -1.70
N TYR A 59 -7.00 -6.72 -1.28
CA TYR A 59 -7.66 -5.73 -2.12
C TYR A 59 -8.00 -4.48 -1.31
N GLY A 60 -8.15 -3.34 -1.99
CA GLY A 60 -8.43 -2.05 -1.36
C GLY A 60 -7.71 -0.91 -2.04
N LYS A 61 -7.89 0.31 -1.53
CA LYS A 61 -7.36 1.52 -2.15
C LYS A 61 -5.84 1.51 -2.29
N PRO A 62 -5.28 2.25 -3.27
CA PRO A 62 -3.83 2.43 -3.38
C PRO A 62 -3.24 3.01 -2.07
N GLY A 63 -1.99 2.65 -1.76
CA GLY A 63 -1.29 3.20 -0.59
C GLY A 63 -1.71 2.65 0.76
N CYS A 64 -2.70 1.72 0.85
CA CYS A 64 -3.17 1.14 2.12
C CYS A 64 -2.24 0.05 2.69
N GLY A 65 -1.12 -0.29 2.04
CA GLY A 65 -0.12 -1.18 2.63
C GLY A 65 -0.20 -2.65 2.19
N LYS A 66 -0.88 -2.99 1.08
CA LYS A 66 -0.97 -4.37 0.58
C LYS A 66 0.39 -5.04 0.38
N THR A 67 1.34 -4.36 -0.24
CA THR A 67 2.73 -4.82 -0.41
C THR A 67 3.45 -4.93 0.94
N SER A 68 3.18 -4.01 1.88
CA SER A 68 3.74 -4.09 3.24
C SER A 68 3.22 -5.31 4.01
N ILE A 69 1.95 -5.69 3.81
CA ILE A 69 1.36 -6.92 4.38
C ILE A 69 2.06 -8.16 3.79
N ALA A 70 2.30 -8.20 2.47
CA ALA A 70 3.03 -9.32 1.87
C ALA A 70 4.46 -9.46 2.44
N ASN A 71 5.18 -8.34 2.63
CA ASN A 71 6.49 -8.33 3.30
C ASN A 71 6.40 -8.81 4.76
N TYR A 72 5.37 -8.39 5.49
CA TYR A 72 5.14 -8.85 6.87
C TYR A 72 4.89 -10.35 6.92
N ILE A 73 4.10 -10.92 6.02
CA ILE A 73 3.87 -12.37 5.93
C ILE A 73 5.18 -13.09 5.61
N CYS A 74 6.00 -12.54 4.70
CA CYS A 74 7.34 -13.04 4.39
C CYS A 74 8.22 -13.13 5.65
N GLU A 75 8.31 -12.04 6.42
CA GLU A 75 9.05 -11.99 7.69
C GLU A 75 8.52 -13.02 8.71
N GLN A 76 7.19 -13.08 8.89
CA GLN A 76 6.57 -13.97 9.86
C GLN A 76 6.72 -15.45 9.51
N THR A 77 6.75 -15.81 8.23
CA THR A 77 6.86 -17.21 7.77
C THR A 77 8.29 -17.67 7.56
N GLY A 78 9.24 -16.73 7.44
CA GLY A 78 10.63 -17.03 7.09
C GLY A 78 10.82 -17.46 5.63
N LEU A 79 9.78 -17.38 4.79
CA LEU A 79 9.85 -17.70 3.37
C LEU A 79 10.29 -16.48 2.56
N PRO A 80 11.16 -16.60 1.54
CA PRO A 80 11.51 -15.50 0.66
C PRO A 80 10.29 -15.06 -0.17
N LEU A 81 10.23 -13.77 -0.49
CA LEU A 81 9.16 -13.17 -1.31
C LEU A 81 9.63 -13.00 -2.75
N VAL A 82 8.93 -13.64 -3.68
CA VAL A 82 9.13 -13.50 -5.13
C VAL A 82 8.07 -12.54 -5.65
N ILE A 83 8.47 -11.32 -5.97
CA ILE A 83 7.54 -10.27 -6.42
C ILE A 83 7.49 -10.26 -7.95
N ALA A 84 6.30 -10.36 -8.51
CA ALA A 84 6.03 -10.18 -9.93
C ALA A 84 4.99 -9.08 -10.14
N ARG A 85 5.35 -8.03 -10.88
CA ARG A 85 4.45 -6.94 -11.24
C ARG A 85 3.79 -7.25 -12.57
N LEU A 86 2.47 -7.39 -12.55
CA LEU A 86 1.74 -7.84 -13.73
C LEU A 86 1.53 -6.75 -14.78
N ASP A 87 1.55 -5.47 -14.41
CA ASP A 87 1.50 -4.34 -15.35
C ASP A 87 2.67 -4.34 -16.35
N GLY A 88 3.89 -4.55 -15.85
CA GLY A 88 5.09 -4.67 -16.68
C GLY A 88 5.09 -5.90 -17.59
N ILE A 89 4.39 -6.97 -17.19
CA ILE A 89 4.31 -8.21 -17.95
C ILE A 89 3.28 -8.11 -19.07
N VAL A 90 2.16 -7.44 -18.82
CA VAL A 90 1.07 -7.24 -19.79
C VAL A 90 1.49 -6.22 -20.87
N SER A 91 2.22 -5.17 -20.49
CA SER A 91 2.65 -4.11 -21.42
C SER A 91 3.74 -4.55 -22.39
N SER A 92 4.49 -5.60 -22.11
CA SER A 92 5.68 -6.03 -22.88
C SER A 92 5.44 -6.96 -24.06
N LEU A 93 4.37 -6.80 -24.86
CA LEU A 93 3.96 -7.65 -26.00
C LEU A 93 2.98 -8.77 -25.59
N LEU A 94 1.72 -8.58 -25.95
CA LEU A 94 0.59 -9.46 -25.62
C LEU A 94 0.82 -10.96 -25.92
N GLY A 95 1.52 -11.30 -26.99
CA GLY A 95 1.81 -12.71 -27.34
C GLY A 95 2.77 -13.46 -26.40
N SER A 96 3.52 -12.76 -25.53
CA SER A 96 4.46 -13.37 -24.57
C SER A 96 3.93 -13.44 -23.12
N THR A 97 2.84 -12.75 -22.82
CA THR A 97 2.30 -12.59 -21.45
C THR A 97 1.97 -13.93 -20.79
N ALA A 98 1.22 -14.81 -21.48
CA ALA A 98 0.87 -16.13 -20.93
C ALA A 98 2.11 -17.00 -20.68
N LYS A 99 3.12 -16.92 -21.56
CA LYS A 99 4.40 -17.64 -21.39
C LYS A 99 5.20 -17.07 -20.20
N ASN A 100 5.19 -15.77 -20.01
CA ASN A 100 5.89 -15.12 -18.88
C ASN A 100 5.22 -15.47 -17.54
N ILE A 101 3.90 -15.45 -17.48
CA ILE A 101 3.14 -15.91 -16.30
C ILE A 101 3.53 -17.35 -15.95
N ARG A 102 3.53 -18.25 -16.92
CA ARG A 102 3.93 -19.64 -16.70
C ARG A 102 5.36 -19.75 -16.14
N LYS A 103 6.33 -19.04 -16.71
CA LYS A 103 7.72 -19.01 -16.20
C LYS A 103 7.81 -18.55 -14.75
N ILE A 104 7.00 -17.54 -14.35
CA ILE A 104 6.97 -17.05 -12.96
C ILE A 104 6.48 -18.15 -12.01
N PHE A 105 5.41 -18.85 -12.37
CA PHE A 105 4.88 -19.94 -11.56
C PHE A 105 5.85 -21.15 -11.52
N GLU A 106 6.48 -21.50 -12.63
CA GLU A 106 7.52 -22.54 -12.68
C GLU A 106 8.71 -22.19 -11.79
N TYR A 107 9.17 -20.93 -11.83
CA TYR A 107 10.24 -20.44 -10.98
C TYR A 107 9.88 -20.51 -9.49
N SER A 108 8.71 -19.98 -9.11
CA SER A 108 8.25 -19.98 -7.72
C SER A 108 7.93 -21.39 -7.18
N SER A 109 7.68 -22.36 -8.06
CA SER A 109 7.45 -23.75 -7.68
C SER A 109 8.75 -24.56 -7.48
N SER A 110 9.91 -23.99 -7.84
CA SER A 110 11.19 -24.69 -7.75
C SER A 110 11.81 -24.66 -6.34
N PHE A 111 11.33 -23.82 -5.44
CA PHE A 111 11.76 -23.73 -4.04
C PHE A 111 10.65 -23.14 -3.15
N PRO A 112 10.69 -23.39 -1.83
CA PRO A 112 9.71 -22.82 -0.91
C PRO A 112 9.80 -21.29 -0.88
N CYS A 113 8.73 -20.61 -1.33
CA CYS A 113 8.66 -19.15 -1.37
C CYS A 113 7.20 -18.67 -1.31
N ILE A 114 7.03 -17.38 -1.13
CA ILE A 114 5.78 -16.68 -1.34
C ILE A 114 5.85 -16.04 -2.73
N LEU A 115 4.97 -16.43 -3.65
CA LEU A 115 4.77 -15.68 -4.90
C LEU A 115 3.81 -14.54 -4.64
N PHE A 116 4.27 -13.30 -4.83
CA PHE A 116 3.46 -12.10 -4.71
C PHE A 116 3.21 -11.50 -6.09
N LEU A 117 1.95 -11.49 -6.50
CA LEU A 117 1.49 -10.88 -7.75
C LEU A 117 0.92 -9.49 -7.43
N ASP A 118 1.71 -8.44 -7.70
CA ASP A 118 1.26 -7.07 -7.51
C ASP A 118 0.56 -6.55 -8.78
N GLU A 119 -0.28 -5.53 -8.59
CA GLU A 119 -1.09 -4.92 -9.65
C GLU A 119 -1.91 -5.94 -10.44
N PHE A 120 -2.56 -6.84 -9.70
CA PHE A 120 -3.29 -7.97 -10.28
C PHE A 120 -4.43 -7.54 -11.20
N ASP A 121 -4.95 -6.33 -11.04
CA ASP A 121 -5.95 -5.73 -11.91
C ASP A 121 -5.42 -5.32 -13.30
N ALA A 122 -4.11 -5.29 -13.52
CA ALA A 122 -3.55 -5.04 -14.85
C ALA A 122 -4.04 -6.06 -15.90
N ILE A 123 -4.21 -7.32 -15.47
CA ILE A 123 -4.80 -8.37 -16.33
C ILE A 123 -6.27 -8.07 -16.67
N ALA A 124 -7.00 -7.39 -15.80
CA ALA A 124 -8.41 -7.09 -16.00
C ALA A 124 -8.64 -5.82 -16.83
N LYS A 125 -7.77 -4.81 -16.68
CA LYS A 125 -7.84 -3.53 -17.42
C LYS A 125 -7.63 -3.69 -18.93
N ALA A 126 -6.87 -4.68 -19.36
CA ALA A 126 -6.69 -5.00 -20.78
C ALA A 126 -8.02 -5.43 -21.49
N ARG A 127 -9.15 -5.50 -20.76
CA ARG A 127 -10.47 -5.86 -21.32
C ARG A 127 -11.14 -4.77 -22.18
N ASP A 128 -10.75 -3.52 -22.00
CA ASP A 128 -11.48 -2.41 -22.64
C ASP A 128 -11.08 -2.18 -24.10
N ASP A 129 -10.01 -2.82 -24.60
CA ASP A 129 -9.60 -2.78 -26.00
C ASP A 129 -10.27 -3.90 -26.80
N SER A 130 -11.24 -3.54 -27.65
CA SER A 130 -12.10 -4.45 -28.41
C SER A 130 -11.39 -5.39 -29.41
N HIS A 131 -10.13 -5.12 -29.73
CA HIS A 131 -9.32 -5.96 -30.62
C HIS A 131 -8.53 -7.09 -29.92
N GLU A 132 -8.44 -7.09 -28.57
CA GLU A 132 -7.58 -7.97 -27.78
C GLU A 132 -8.31 -9.01 -26.92
N LEU A 133 -9.64 -9.07 -27.01
CA LEU A 133 -10.49 -9.97 -26.19
C LEU A 133 -10.07 -11.46 -26.22
N GLY A 134 -9.49 -11.93 -27.32
CA GLY A 134 -9.06 -13.32 -27.47
C GLY A 134 -7.77 -13.64 -26.70
N GLU A 135 -6.81 -12.74 -26.73
CA GLU A 135 -5.53 -12.94 -26.05
C GLU A 135 -5.66 -12.80 -24.53
N LEU A 136 -6.45 -11.82 -24.09
CA LEU A 136 -6.74 -11.64 -22.67
C LEU A 136 -7.39 -12.87 -22.04
N LYS A 137 -8.37 -13.49 -22.71
CA LYS A 137 -8.96 -14.76 -22.26
C LYS A 137 -7.91 -15.85 -22.12
N ARG A 138 -6.92 -15.92 -23.04
CA ARG A 138 -5.82 -16.87 -22.95
C ARG A 138 -4.92 -16.59 -21.76
N VAL A 139 -4.64 -15.31 -21.46
CA VAL A 139 -3.84 -14.89 -20.30
C VAL A 139 -4.55 -15.27 -19.01
N ILE A 140 -5.84 -14.95 -18.88
CA ILE A 140 -6.64 -15.32 -17.69
C ILE A 140 -6.71 -16.84 -17.53
N ASN A 141 -6.97 -17.58 -18.60
CA ASN A 141 -7.01 -19.04 -18.55
C ASN A 141 -5.65 -19.64 -18.16
N SER A 142 -4.56 -19.11 -18.70
CA SER A 142 -3.20 -19.51 -18.29
C SER A 142 -2.95 -19.25 -16.82
N LEU A 143 -3.34 -18.07 -16.31
CA LEU A 143 -3.22 -17.72 -14.91
C LEU A 143 -4.03 -18.70 -14.03
N LEU A 144 -5.30 -18.95 -14.36
CA LEU A 144 -6.15 -19.89 -13.62
C LEU A 144 -5.54 -21.28 -13.59
N GLN A 145 -5.06 -21.79 -14.73
CA GLN A 145 -4.41 -23.09 -14.81
C GLN A 145 -3.14 -23.15 -13.94
N ASN A 146 -2.32 -22.11 -13.93
CA ASN A 146 -1.12 -22.06 -13.10
C ASN A 146 -1.48 -22.00 -11.60
N ILE A 147 -2.51 -21.24 -11.19
CA ILE A 147 -3.00 -21.25 -9.81
C ILE A 147 -3.55 -22.64 -9.43
N ASP A 148 -4.29 -23.28 -10.32
CA ASP A 148 -4.89 -24.59 -10.07
C ASP A 148 -3.84 -25.70 -9.99
N SER A 149 -2.73 -25.61 -10.76
CA SER A 149 -1.64 -26.60 -10.77
C SER A 149 -0.53 -26.32 -9.75
N MET A 150 -0.64 -25.21 -9.00
CA MET A 150 0.39 -24.83 -8.03
C MET A 150 0.48 -25.86 -6.89
N PRO A 151 1.70 -26.33 -6.54
CA PRO A 151 1.89 -27.25 -5.43
C PRO A 151 1.38 -26.70 -4.10
N SER A 152 0.90 -27.56 -3.20
CA SER A 152 0.44 -27.17 -1.86
C SER A 152 1.57 -26.59 -1.00
N SER A 153 2.83 -26.85 -1.33
CA SER A 153 4.01 -26.23 -0.68
C SER A 153 4.18 -24.75 -1.01
N CYS A 154 3.61 -24.26 -2.12
CA CYS A 154 3.72 -22.87 -2.54
C CYS A 154 2.66 -21.98 -1.87
N VAL A 155 3.03 -20.73 -1.63
CA VAL A 155 2.14 -19.68 -1.11
C VAL A 155 1.94 -18.63 -2.20
N LEU A 156 0.69 -18.29 -2.49
CA LEU A 156 0.34 -17.23 -3.44
C LEU A 156 -0.34 -16.07 -2.71
N ILE A 157 0.20 -14.88 -2.88
CA ILE A 157 -0.46 -13.65 -2.47
C ILE A 157 -0.65 -12.79 -3.72
N ALA A 158 -1.85 -12.26 -3.92
CA ALA A 158 -2.11 -11.29 -4.97
C ALA A 158 -2.60 -9.97 -4.36
N ALA A 159 -2.28 -8.84 -4.99
CA ALA A 159 -2.75 -7.53 -4.58
C ALA A 159 -3.43 -6.79 -5.75
N THR A 160 -4.58 -6.17 -5.49
CA THR A 160 -5.32 -5.38 -6.46
C THR A 160 -5.87 -4.10 -5.85
N ASN A 161 -5.91 -3.04 -6.64
CA ASN A 161 -6.59 -1.80 -6.30
C ASN A 161 -8.05 -1.76 -6.81
N HIS A 162 -8.43 -2.68 -7.69
CA HIS A 162 -9.70 -2.69 -8.39
C HIS A 162 -10.36 -4.08 -8.36
N GLN A 163 -10.86 -4.47 -7.18
CA GLN A 163 -11.51 -5.79 -6.98
C GLN A 163 -12.69 -6.03 -7.95
N SER A 164 -13.44 -4.96 -8.30
CA SER A 164 -14.60 -5.03 -9.18
C SER A 164 -14.26 -5.42 -10.63
N LEU A 165 -13.00 -5.27 -11.03
CA LEU A 165 -12.51 -5.65 -12.36
C LEU A 165 -12.09 -7.11 -12.44
N LEU A 166 -11.91 -7.80 -11.30
CA LEU A 166 -11.47 -9.18 -11.30
C LEU A 166 -12.55 -10.12 -11.80
N ASP A 167 -12.14 -11.08 -12.64
CA ASP A 167 -13.02 -12.15 -13.09
C ASP A 167 -13.48 -13.01 -11.89
N PRO A 168 -14.77 -13.33 -11.77
CA PRO A 168 -15.29 -14.18 -10.69
C PRO A 168 -14.58 -15.53 -10.58
N ALA A 169 -14.09 -16.11 -11.69
CA ALA A 169 -13.34 -17.34 -11.67
C ALA A 169 -11.97 -17.18 -11.00
N VAL A 170 -11.30 -16.04 -11.21
CA VAL A 170 -10.05 -15.70 -10.51
C VAL A 170 -10.33 -15.49 -9.02
N TRP A 171 -11.35 -14.70 -8.68
CA TRP A 171 -11.75 -14.42 -7.30
C TRP A 171 -11.97 -15.70 -6.48
N ARG A 172 -12.56 -16.74 -7.09
CA ARG A 172 -12.83 -18.03 -6.42
C ARG A 172 -11.59 -18.86 -6.11
N ARG A 173 -10.43 -18.59 -6.75
CA ARG A 173 -9.17 -19.32 -6.51
C ARG A 173 -8.46 -18.88 -5.24
N PHE A 174 -8.83 -17.74 -4.68
CA PHE A 174 -8.27 -17.29 -3.41
C PHE A 174 -9.10 -17.80 -2.24
N VAL A 175 -8.47 -18.63 -1.39
CA VAL A 175 -9.10 -19.19 -0.19
C VAL A 175 -9.42 -18.09 0.80
N GLN A 176 -8.46 -17.17 0.99
CA GLN A 176 -8.64 -16.02 1.87
C GLN A 176 -8.60 -14.73 1.07
N LYS A 177 -9.47 -13.79 1.45
CA LYS A 177 -9.62 -12.48 0.83
C LYS A 177 -9.70 -11.45 1.93
N VAL A 178 -8.81 -10.47 1.89
CA VAL A 178 -8.68 -9.45 2.93
C VAL A 178 -8.79 -8.08 2.30
N GLU A 179 -9.77 -7.32 2.75
CA GLU A 179 -9.91 -5.92 2.41
C GLU A 179 -8.98 -5.08 3.28
N VAL A 180 -8.16 -4.27 2.63
CA VAL A 180 -7.26 -3.34 3.30
C VAL A 180 -7.82 -1.94 3.11
N GLU A 181 -8.56 -1.49 4.11
CA GLU A 181 -9.23 -0.20 4.10
C GLU A 181 -8.28 0.97 4.44
N LEU A 182 -8.78 2.18 4.31
CA LEU A 182 -8.10 3.36 4.82
C LEU A 182 -8.07 3.33 6.36
N PRO A 183 -7.04 3.88 6.98
CA PRO A 183 -6.89 3.83 8.43
C PRO A 183 -8.00 4.64 9.13
N ASP A 184 -8.50 4.10 10.23
CA ASP A 184 -9.38 4.80 11.16
C ASP A 184 -8.60 5.81 12.04
N GLU A 185 -9.27 6.47 13.00
CA GLU A 185 -8.64 7.51 13.82
C GLU A 185 -7.54 6.93 14.74
N ASP A 186 -7.73 5.75 15.30
CA ASP A 186 -6.76 5.10 16.19
C ASP A 186 -5.55 4.59 15.42
N GLU A 187 -5.78 4.04 14.24
CA GLU A 187 -4.73 3.62 13.31
C GLU A 187 -3.91 4.83 12.81
N VAL A 188 -4.58 5.95 12.49
CA VAL A 188 -3.91 7.21 12.14
C VAL A 188 -3.03 7.71 13.27
N LEU A 189 -3.50 7.71 14.53
CA LEU A 189 -2.70 8.08 15.70
C LEU A 189 -1.46 7.19 15.85
N THR A 190 -1.62 5.90 15.60
CA THR A 190 -0.51 4.94 15.62
C THR A 190 0.49 5.21 14.51
N LEU A 191 0.03 5.47 13.27
CA LEU A 191 0.88 5.85 12.14
C LEU A 191 1.63 7.16 12.41
N MET A 192 0.96 8.17 12.98
CA MET A 192 1.58 9.43 13.39
C MET A 192 2.75 9.18 14.37
N SER A 193 2.57 8.30 15.35
CA SER A 193 3.61 7.93 16.30
C SER A 193 4.81 7.28 15.59
N ILE A 194 4.55 6.29 14.71
CA ILE A 194 5.58 5.59 13.95
C ILE A 194 6.34 6.55 13.03
N PHE A 195 5.62 7.40 12.31
CA PHE A 195 6.25 8.33 11.37
C PHE A 195 6.94 9.51 12.05
N SER A 196 6.70 9.77 13.33
CA SER A 196 7.44 10.76 14.13
C SER A 196 8.70 10.18 14.78
N GLU A 197 8.94 8.87 14.71
CA GLU A 197 10.12 8.26 15.35
C GLU A 197 11.43 8.98 14.95
N ASN A 198 12.29 9.20 15.94
CA ASN A 198 13.60 9.88 15.81
C ASN A 198 13.54 11.39 15.47
N PHE A 199 12.35 12.00 15.54
CA PHE A 199 12.19 13.44 15.38
C PHE A 199 11.37 14.03 16.53
N GLU A 200 11.76 15.19 16.99
CA GLU A 200 10.91 15.99 17.86
C GLU A 200 9.80 16.66 17.04
N SER A 201 8.70 17.03 17.70
CA SER A 201 7.63 17.81 17.06
C SER A 201 7.19 18.96 17.96
N ASN A 202 6.84 20.10 17.37
CA ASN A 202 6.40 21.29 18.11
C ASN A 202 4.97 21.18 18.64
N PHE A 203 4.37 19.99 18.57
CA PHE A 203 3.00 19.72 19.02
C PHE A 203 2.86 18.43 19.88
N SER A 204 3.95 17.71 20.17
CA SER A 204 3.91 16.41 20.87
C SER A 204 3.28 16.47 22.26
N GLY A 205 3.29 17.64 22.94
CA GLY A 205 2.63 17.85 24.23
C GLY A 205 1.18 18.36 24.15
N ASP A 206 0.67 18.65 22.95
CA ASP A 206 -0.63 19.28 22.73
C ASP A 206 -1.65 18.28 22.22
N LYS A 207 -2.47 17.72 23.11
CA LYS A 207 -3.50 16.73 22.77
C LYS A 207 -4.52 17.26 21.76
N GLN A 208 -4.85 18.57 21.80
CA GLN A 208 -5.83 19.15 20.88
C GLN A 208 -5.26 19.21 19.45
N LYS A 209 -4.00 19.58 19.31
CA LYS A 209 -3.33 19.57 18.01
C LYS A 209 -3.17 18.16 17.45
N ILE A 210 -2.81 17.18 18.31
CA ILE A 210 -2.70 15.78 17.89
C ILE A 210 -4.04 15.26 17.35
N GLN A 211 -5.14 15.49 18.07
CA GLN A 211 -6.48 15.09 17.63
C GLN A 211 -6.93 15.84 16.36
N SER A 212 -6.66 17.15 16.28
CA SER A 212 -6.99 17.93 15.08
C SER A 212 -6.22 17.41 13.85
N LEU A 213 -4.94 17.07 14.02
CA LEU A 213 -4.12 16.51 12.95
C LEU A 213 -4.59 15.12 12.54
N ALA A 214 -4.93 14.25 13.51
CA ALA A 214 -5.48 12.92 13.22
C ALA A 214 -6.78 13.03 12.40
N LYS A 215 -7.68 13.93 12.77
CA LYS A 215 -8.90 14.23 11.99
C LYS A 215 -8.57 14.77 10.60
N ALA A 216 -7.56 15.63 10.49
CA ALA A 216 -7.13 16.15 9.19
C ALA A 216 -6.60 15.04 8.27
N PHE A 217 -5.92 14.03 8.81
CA PHE A 217 -5.43 12.87 8.08
C PHE A 217 -6.52 11.86 7.68
N GLN A 218 -7.70 11.89 8.29
CA GLN A 218 -8.78 10.96 7.92
C GLN A 218 -9.07 11.00 6.42
N GLY A 219 -9.23 9.81 5.85
CA GLY A 219 -9.45 9.61 4.42
C GLY A 219 -8.18 9.60 3.55
N LEU A 220 -6.99 9.81 4.14
CA LEU A 220 -5.70 9.62 3.48
C LEU A 220 -5.18 8.19 3.69
N SER A 221 -4.43 7.68 2.72
CA SER A 221 -3.78 6.39 2.86
C SER A 221 -2.53 6.48 3.77
N PRO A 222 -2.06 5.36 4.36
CA PRO A 222 -0.79 5.31 5.08
C PRO A 222 0.40 5.83 4.27
N SER A 223 0.39 5.60 2.95
CA SER A 223 1.42 6.11 2.04
C SER A 223 1.38 7.63 1.90
N ASP A 224 0.19 8.22 1.83
CA ASP A 224 0.01 9.68 1.78
C ASP A 224 0.49 10.33 3.07
N ILE A 225 0.08 9.78 4.22
CA ILE A 225 0.49 10.26 5.55
C ILE A 225 2.01 10.20 5.68
N LYS A 226 2.61 9.07 5.28
CA LYS A 226 4.07 8.91 5.27
C LYS A 226 4.75 9.96 4.40
N THR A 227 4.24 10.21 3.20
CA THR A 227 4.78 11.21 2.27
C THR A 227 4.75 12.62 2.88
N ILE A 228 3.67 12.98 3.59
CA ILE A 228 3.58 14.27 4.29
C ILE A 228 4.63 14.35 5.39
N TYR A 229 4.78 13.31 6.21
CA TYR A 229 5.82 13.26 7.25
C TYR A 229 7.23 13.33 6.67
N ASP A 230 7.51 12.59 5.59
CA ASP A 230 8.82 12.59 4.95
C ASP A 230 9.16 13.98 4.39
N LYS A 231 8.21 14.68 3.75
CA LYS A 231 8.38 16.08 3.32
C LYS A 231 8.68 17.02 4.49
N ALA A 232 7.96 16.89 5.61
CA ALA A 232 8.17 17.70 6.80
C ALA A 232 9.55 17.43 7.44
N LYS A 233 9.99 16.19 7.50
CA LYS A 233 11.32 15.79 7.98
C LYS A 233 12.43 16.35 7.10
N VAL A 234 12.31 16.23 5.77
CA VAL A 234 13.27 16.82 4.83
C VAL A 234 13.42 18.32 5.08
N LYS A 235 12.30 19.02 5.22
CA LYS A 235 12.31 20.47 5.49
C LYS A 235 12.98 20.80 6.83
N SER A 236 12.70 20.02 7.88
CA SER A 236 13.31 20.22 9.21
C SER A 236 14.82 20.00 9.19
N ILE A 237 15.30 19.02 8.43
CA ILE A 237 16.74 18.77 8.24
C ILE A 237 17.38 19.92 7.48
N MET A 238 16.77 20.38 6.38
CA MET A 238 17.27 21.50 5.56
C MET A 238 17.33 22.81 6.34
N SER A 239 16.41 23.04 7.29
CA SER A 239 16.41 24.22 8.17
C SER A 239 17.22 24.02 9.46
N ALA A 240 17.92 22.89 9.61
CA ALA A 240 18.71 22.51 10.79
C ALA A 240 17.94 22.58 12.13
N THR A 241 16.61 22.45 12.10
CA THR A 241 15.76 22.46 13.31
C THR A 241 15.59 21.08 13.91
N HIS A 242 15.62 20.02 13.09
CA HIS A 242 15.31 18.63 13.46
C HIS A 242 13.94 18.45 14.14
N VAL A 243 13.03 19.42 13.97
CA VAL A 243 11.70 19.43 14.57
C VAL A 243 10.63 19.36 13.47
N ILE A 244 9.72 18.40 13.59
CA ILE A 244 8.54 18.31 12.71
C ILE A 244 7.58 19.43 13.10
N ASP A 245 7.25 20.28 12.13
CA ASP A 245 6.37 21.41 12.33
C ASP A 245 4.91 21.07 12.03
N TYR A 246 4.02 21.41 12.98
CA TYR A 246 2.58 21.18 12.88
C TYR A 246 1.94 21.84 11.64
N CYS A 247 2.33 23.09 11.35
CA CYS A 247 1.81 23.84 10.22
C CYS A 247 2.20 23.19 8.89
N GLN A 248 3.42 22.61 8.80
CA GLN A 248 3.89 21.91 7.61
C GLN A 248 3.13 20.62 7.36
N LEU A 249 2.81 19.85 8.41
CA LEU A 249 1.99 18.65 8.25
C LEU A 249 0.58 18.99 7.75
N LEU A 250 -0.05 20.00 8.34
CA LEU A 250 -1.37 20.48 7.88
C LEU A 250 -1.32 21.02 6.45
N PHE A 251 -0.26 21.70 6.07
CA PHE A 251 -0.08 22.17 4.70
C PHE A 251 -0.01 20.99 3.73
N GLY A 252 0.75 19.94 4.06
CA GLY A 252 0.81 18.73 3.24
C GLY A 252 -0.55 18.03 3.09
N VAL A 253 -1.36 17.99 4.17
CA VAL A 253 -2.76 17.50 4.09
C VAL A 253 -3.59 18.36 3.15
N PHE A 254 -3.44 19.67 3.26
CA PHE A 254 -4.21 20.63 2.46
C PHE A 254 -3.88 20.49 0.97
N GLU A 255 -2.58 20.37 0.61
CA GLU A 255 -2.15 20.16 -0.77
C GLU A 255 -2.74 18.88 -1.37
N LEU A 256 -2.74 17.77 -0.63
CA LEU A 256 -3.27 16.50 -1.13
C LEU A 256 -4.79 16.47 -1.29
N LYS A 257 -5.51 17.22 -0.47
CA LYS A 257 -6.98 17.23 -0.49
C LYS A 257 -7.58 18.27 -1.44
N ASN A 258 -6.77 19.21 -1.94
CA ASN A 258 -7.25 20.33 -2.77
C ASN A 258 -6.32 20.49 -3.96
N GLU A 259 -6.77 20.13 -5.15
CA GLU A 259 -6.00 20.27 -6.38
C GLU A 259 -5.83 21.76 -6.77
N ASP A 260 -6.92 22.54 -6.66
CA ASP A 260 -6.94 23.98 -6.89
C ASP A 260 -7.22 24.73 -5.58
N TYR A 261 -6.24 25.43 -5.07
CA TYR A 261 -6.42 26.20 -3.84
C TYR A 261 -5.94 27.65 -3.93
N THR A 262 -6.54 28.50 -3.08
CA THR A 262 -6.17 29.89 -2.92
C THR A 262 -5.48 30.08 -1.57
N GLU A 263 -4.69 31.18 -1.44
CA GLU A 263 -4.13 31.56 -0.14
C GLU A 263 -5.20 31.74 0.93
N SER A 264 -6.37 32.26 0.55
CA SER A 264 -7.50 32.42 1.47
C SER A 264 -8.01 31.09 2.01
N SER A 265 -8.20 30.08 1.15
CA SER A 265 -8.66 28.75 1.56
C SER A 265 -7.63 28.03 2.45
N LEU A 266 -6.34 28.20 2.15
CA LEU A 266 -5.25 27.68 2.97
C LEU A 266 -5.25 28.31 4.37
N VAL A 267 -5.31 29.64 4.46
CA VAL A 267 -5.32 30.37 5.74
C VAL A 267 -6.51 29.95 6.59
N ARG A 268 -7.70 29.83 6.00
CA ARG A 268 -8.90 29.36 6.70
C ARG A 268 -8.76 27.92 7.21
N PHE A 269 -8.22 27.03 6.38
CA PHE A 269 -7.98 25.64 6.77
C PHE A 269 -6.99 25.54 7.94
N LEU A 270 -5.85 26.23 7.87
CA LEU A 270 -4.84 26.23 8.92
C LEU A 270 -5.39 26.81 10.24
N SER A 271 -6.09 27.95 10.15
CA SER A 271 -6.70 28.59 11.32
C SER A 271 -7.78 27.69 11.97
N LYS A 272 -8.62 27.01 11.17
CA LYS A 272 -9.62 26.05 11.65
C LYS A 272 -8.99 24.88 12.41
N ASN A 273 -7.77 24.50 12.04
CA ASN A 273 -7.01 23.43 12.68
C ASN A 273 -6.03 23.94 13.77
N GLY A 274 -6.25 25.15 14.28
CA GLY A 274 -5.54 25.66 15.46
C GLY A 274 -4.16 26.26 15.18
N VAL A 275 -3.80 26.54 13.92
CA VAL A 275 -2.57 27.26 13.60
C VAL A 275 -2.77 28.76 13.87
N SER A 276 -1.87 29.35 14.65
CA SER A 276 -1.95 30.80 14.96
C SER A 276 -1.60 31.66 13.74
N GLN A 277 -2.12 32.88 13.68
CA GLN A 277 -1.82 33.82 12.59
C GLN A 277 -0.32 34.14 12.50
N VAL A 278 0.39 34.13 13.63
CA VAL A 278 1.85 34.32 13.68
C VAL A 278 2.56 33.12 13.03
N ALA A 279 2.17 31.90 13.37
CA ALA A 279 2.74 30.72 12.76
C ALA A 279 2.48 30.63 11.24
N ILE A 280 1.31 31.07 10.77
CA ILE A 280 1.02 31.18 9.33
C ILE A 280 1.92 32.24 8.66
N HIS A 281 2.10 33.40 9.32
CA HIS A 281 3.02 34.44 8.84
C HIS A 281 4.46 33.92 8.69
N GLU A 282 4.98 33.25 9.71
CA GLU A 282 6.34 32.69 9.72
C GLU A 282 6.51 31.59 8.69
N ALA A 283 5.52 30.69 8.55
CA ALA A 283 5.60 29.55 7.64
C ALA A 283 5.52 29.93 6.15
N PHE A 284 4.74 30.96 5.80
CA PHE A 284 4.41 31.31 4.41
C PHE A 284 4.81 32.73 4.00
N GLY A 285 5.35 33.56 4.90
CA GLY A 285 5.72 34.94 4.61
C GLY A 285 4.56 35.90 4.36
N MET A 286 3.32 35.47 4.62
CA MET A 286 2.11 36.29 4.43
C MET A 286 2.02 37.35 5.52
N SER A 287 1.72 38.63 5.17
CA SER A 287 1.55 39.67 6.18
C SER A 287 0.35 39.37 7.09
N LEU A 288 0.46 39.69 8.40
CA LEU A 288 -0.63 39.51 9.36
C LEU A 288 -1.91 40.26 8.96
N ARG A 289 -1.78 41.41 8.28
CA ARG A 289 -2.92 42.15 7.72
C ARG A 289 -3.67 41.34 6.66
N LYS A 290 -2.92 40.67 5.76
CA LYS A 290 -3.52 39.82 4.70
C LYS A 290 -4.20 38.60 5.31
N ILE A 291 -3.56 37.94 6.28
CA ILE A 291 -4.13 36.78 7.00
C ILE A 291 -5.44 37.17 7.70
N LYS A 292 -5.46 38.32 8.43
CA LYS A 292 -6.69 38.83 9.07
C LYS A 292 -7.80 39.13 8.06
N GLY A 293 -7.44 39.69 6.89
CA GLY A 293 -8.38 39.93 5.81
C GLY A 293 -9.06 38.63 5.36
N PHE A 294 -8.29 37.58 5.06
CA PHE A 294 -8.84 36.28 4.66
C PHE A 294 -9.74 35.62 5.71
N LEU A 295 -9.48 35.85 6.99
CA LEU A 295 -10.30 35.30 8.07
C LEU A 295 -11.57 36.13 8.35
N SER A 296 -11.61 37.40 7.96
CA SER A 296 -12.77 38.29 8.15
C SER A 296 -13.77 38.24 6.98
N GLU A 297 -13.34 37.84 5.80
CA GLU A 297 -14.22 37.59 4.66
C GLU A 297 -15.06 36.33 4.90
N LYS A 298 -16.40 36.42 4.93
CA LYS A 298 -17.34 35.31 5.13
C LYS A 298 -17.47 34.45 3.87
#